data_0e188a701bec409d93a9007c025d5100
#
_entry.id   0e188a701bec409d93a9007c025d5100
#
_cell.length_a   1.000
_cell.length_b   1.000
_cell.length_c   1.000
_cell.angle_alpha   90.00
_cell.angle_beta   90.00
_cell.angle_gamma   90.00
#
_symmetry.space_group_name_H-M   'P 1'
#
loop_
_entity.id
_entity.type
_entity.pdbx_description
1 polymer ?
#
loop_
_entity_poly.entity_id
_entity_poly.type
_entity_poly.pdbx_seq_one_letter_code
_entity_poly.pdbx_strand_id
1 'polypeptide(L)'
;MRRTTLGAFALATALMLSACGGAQQGNEPAPSNPPSATPTMPNLDQFTPAPTGQLDEDTQETASPVEVPTWDEASRTSVIKAAETAMRAYAHPELDQKTWWAAVQPLLTQQAATDYSYLQPSVITAKKVTGAGKLVDDSSAYVGIVEVPTDDGIYTLILNRSAANAPWKVSRFTPPEEAD
;
A
#
# COMPACT_ATOMS: atom_id res chain seq x y z
N MET A 1 33.26 -24.07 -31.29
CA MET A 1 34.61 -24.33 -30.76
C MET A 1 34.88 -23.48 -29.56
N ARG A 2 35.46 -24.11 -28.50
CA ARG A 2 35.90 -23.58 -27.17
C ARG A 2 34.76 -23.28 -26.21
N ARG A 3 34.41 -24.17 -25.25
CA ARG A 3 35.11 -24.82 -24.10
C ARG A 3 35.43 -23.85 -22.95
N THR A 4 34.69 -24.13 -21.84
CA THR A 4 35.06 -24.31 -20.41
C THR A 4 35.47 -23.06 -19.64
N THR A 5 34.98 -22.86 -18.43
CA THR A 5 35.43 -23.57 -17.20
C THR A 5 34.47 -23.40 -16.02
N LEU A 6 34.31 -24.49 -15.27
CA LEU A 6 33.78 -24.62 -13.91
C LEU A 6 34.64 -23.82 -12.90
N GLY A 7 34.00 -23.29 -11.85
CA GLY A 7 34.65 -22.81 -10.63
C GLY A 7 33.76 -23.10 -9.44
N ALA A 8 33.92 -24.27 -8.81
CA ALA A 8 33.35 -24.63 -7.53
C ALA A 8 34.22 -24.05 -6.41
N PHE A 9 33.63 -23.30 -5.47
CA PHE A 9 34.27 -23.01 -4.20
C PHE A 9 33.36 -23.50 -3.07
N ALA A 10 33.79 -24.59 -2.43
CA ALA A 10 33.29 -25.09 -1.17
C ALA A 10 34.07 -24.39 -0.05
N LEU A 11 33.41 -23.75 0.89
CA LEU A 11 34.00 -23.34 2.17
C LEU A 11 33.24 -24.04 3.28
N ALA A 12 33.94 -25.00 3.91
CA ALA A 12 33.55 -25.64 5.16
C ALA A 12 33.97 -24.75 6.33
N THR A 13 33.05 -24.43 7.23
CA THR A 13 33.37 -23.83 8.53
C THR A 13 32.99 -24.78 9.65
N ALA A 14 34.02 -25.18 10.44
CA ALA A 14 33.95 -26.09 11.55
C ALA A 14 33.33 -25.46 12.79
N LEU A 15 32.41 -26.17 13.43
CA LEU A 15 31.91 -25.89 14.80
C LEU A 15 32.94 -26.36 15.82
N MET A 16 33.33 -25.44 16.72
CA MET A 16 34.05 -25.78 17.96
C MET A 16 33.03 -25.84 19.10
N LEU A 17 32.76 -27.04 19.59
CA LEU A 17 32.17 -27.27 20.94
C LEU A 17 33.28 -27.19 21.98
N SER A 18 33.18 -26.28 22.94
CA SER A 18 33.94 -26.34 24.16
C SER A 18 33.02 -26.73 25.32
N ALA A 19 33.16 -27.98 25.77
CA ALA A 19 32.61 -28.48 27.02
C ALA A 19 33.63 -28.18 28.12
N CYS A 20 33.22 -27.51 29.18
CA CYS A 20 33.94 -27.48 30.45
C CYS A 20 33.08 -28.12 31.53
N GLY A 21 33.43 -29.35 31.87
CA GLY A 21 32.98 -29.99 33.07
C GLY A 21 33.84 -29.59 34.25
N GLY A 22 33.23 -29.40 35.40
CA GLY A 22 33.90 -29.21 36.67
C GLY A 22 32.97 -29.63 37.81
N ALA A 23 33.11 -30.86 38.22
CA ALA A 23 32.46 -31.34 39.44
C ALA A 23 33.31 -30.95 40.66
N GLN A 24 32.71 -30.31 41.65
CA GLN A 24 33.25 -30.27 43.00
C GLN A 24 32.11 -30.31 44.00
N GLN A 25 32.01 -31.48 44.66
CA GLN A 25 31.16 -31.67 45.83
C GLN A 25 31.78 -30.91 47.01
N GLY A 26 31.06 -29.93 47.51
CA GLY A 26 31.27 -29.31 48.79
C GLY A 26 29.96 -29.38 49.55
N ASN A 27 29.99 -30.10 50.66
CA ASN A 27 28.87 -30.32 51.57
C ASN A 27 28.72 -29.06 52.44
N GLU A 28 27.75 -28.20 52.14
CA GLU A 28 27.39 -27.01 52.91
C GLU A 28 25.91 -27.05 53.24
N PRO A 29 25.48 -26.74 54.46
CA PRO A 29 24.08 -26.86 54.87
C PRO A 29 23.22 -25.85 54.08
N ALA A 30 22.11 -26.33 53.54
CA ALA A 30 21.16 -25.58 52.77
C ALA A 30 20.67 -24.32 53.51
N PRO A 31 20.78 -23.13 52.90
CA PRO A 31 20.09 -21.95 53.39
C PRO A 31 18.57 -22.13 53.22
N SER A 32 17.84 -21.91 54.28
CA SER A 32 16.37 -21.92 54.29
C SER A 32 15.88 -20.90 53.25
N ASN A 33 15.21 -21.38 52.21
CA ASN A 33 14.55 -20.52 51.24
C ASN A 33 13.53 -19.63 51.97
N PRO A 34 13.58 -18.30 51.77
CA PRO A 34 12.45 -17.44 52.17
C PRO A 34 11.21 -17.86 51.39
N PRO A 35 10.00 -17.71 51.97
CA PRO A 35 8.77 -18.08 51.28
C PRO A 35 8.69 -17.35 49.92
N SER A 36 8.52 -18.13 48.85
CA SER A 36 8.26 -17.59 47.51
C SER A 36 7.04 -16.66 47.59
N ALA A 37 7.28 -15.37 47.47
CA ALA A 37 6.21 -14.43 47.27
C ALA A 37 5.49 -14.81 45.96
N THR A 38 4.26 -15.23 46.06
CA THR A 38 3.41 -15.45 44.90
C THR A 38 3.33 -14.12 44.15
N PRO A 39 3.71 -14.04 42.86
CA PRO A 39 3.61 -12.80 42.11
C PRO A 39 2.14 -12.41 42.06
N THR A 40 1.78 -11.31 42.76
CA THR A 40 0.46 -10.72 42.68
C THR A 40 0.35 -10.08 41.31
N MET A 41 -0.52 -10.63 40.48
CA MET A 41 -0.81 -10.03 39.16
C MET A 41 -1.31 -8.59 39.40
N PRO A 42 -0.84 -7.62 38.61
CA PRO A 42 -1.37 -6.26 38.67
C PRO A 42 -2.89 -6.25 38.44
N ASN A 43 -3.60 -5.49 39.24
CA ASN A 43 -5.05 -5.34 39.04
C ASN A 43 -5.28 -4.53 37.74
N LEU A 44 -5.77 -5.19 36.69
CA LEU A 44 -6.02 -4.56 35.40
C LEU A 44 -7.11 -3.48 35.45
N ASP A 45 -7.99 -3.50 36.45
CA ASP A 45 -9.02 -2.47 36.65
C ASP A 45 -8.44 -1.11 37.07
N GLN A 46 -7.17 -1.05 37.44
CA GLN A 46 -6.46 0.17 37.82
C GLN A 46 -5.74 0.85 36.65
N PHE A 47 -5.71 0.21 35.50
CA PHE A 47 -5.11 0.80 34.30
C PHE A 47 -6.15 1.64 33.57
N THR A 48 -5.86 2.92 33.39
CA THR A 48 -6.63 3.75 32.46
C THR A 48 -6.38 3.20 31.06
N PRO A 49 -7.46 2.89 30.30
CA PRO A 49 -7.27 2.48 28.90
C PRO A 49 -6.46 3.54 28.15
N ALA A 50 -5.54 3.09 27.32
CA ALA A 50 -4.81 4.00 26.44
C ALA A 50 -5.82 4.81 25.60
N PRO A 51 -5.57 6.10 25.34
CA PRO A 51 -6.44 6.89 24.50
C PRO A 51 -6.56 6.23 23.14
N THR A 52 -7.80 6.18 22.60
CA THR A 52 -8.06 5.68 21.26
C THR A 52 -7.48 6.69 20.25
N GLY A 53 -6.40 6.30 19.60
CA GLY A 53 -5.71 7.12 18.61
C GLY A 53 -4.21 6.79 18.59
N GLN A 54 -3.54 7.22 17.55
CA GLN A 54 -2.09 7.10 17.45
C GLN A 54 -1.47 8.32 18.14
N LEU A 55 -0.61 8.10 19.15
CA LEU A 55 0.13 9.16 19.80
C LEU A 55 1.24 9.64 18.84
N ASP A 56 1.26 10.91 18.55
CA ASP A 56 2.38 11.57 17.89
C ASP A 56 3.49 11.77 18.93
N GLU A 57 4.64 11.11 18.76
CA GLU A 57 5.73 11.12 19.73
C GLU A 57 6.40 12.50 19.85
N ASP A 58 6.36 13.31 18.79
CA ASP A 58 6.96 14.64 18.77
C ASP A 58 6.09 15.69 19.45
N THR A 59 4.78 15.64 19.24
CA THR A 59 3.84 16.64 19.79
C THR A 59 3.14 16.18 21.07
N GLN A 60 3.20 14.90 21.42
CA GLN A 60 2.45 14.25 22.50
C GLN A 60 0.93 14.39 22.35
N GLU A 61 0.47 14.67 21.15
CA GLU A 61 -0.96 14.77 20.83
C GLU A 61 -1.49 13.44 20.32
N THR A 62 -2.70 13.09 20.73
CA THR A 62 -3.37 11.90 20.18
C THR A 62 -4.05 12.28 18.88
N ALA A 63 -3.55 11.76 17.77
CA ALA A 63 -4.20 11.90 16.48
C ALA A 63 -5.60 11.27 16.52
N SER A 64 -6.60 12.00 16.06
CA SER A 64 -7.95 11.44 15.93
C SER A 64 -7.92 10.23 14.98
N PRO A 65 -8.63 9.15 15.30
CA PRO A 65 -8.71 8.00 14.40
C PRO A 65 -9.19 8.43 13.01
N VAL A 66 -8.46 8.06 11.98
CA VAL A 66 -8.92 8.27 10.61
C VAL A 66 -10.07 7.30 10.36
N GLU A 67 -11.20 7.84 9.91
CA GLU A 67 -12.37 7.03 9.60
C GLU A 67 -12.05 6.01 8.51
N VAL A 68 -12.26 4.73 8.84
CA VAL A 68 -12.04 3.63 7.90
C VAL A 68 -13.12 3.69 6.82
N PRO A 69 -12.75 3.77 5.54
CA PRO A 69 -13.74 3.82 4.48
C PRO A 69 -14.54 2.52 4.39
N THR A 70 -15.79 2.65 4.00
CA THR A 70 -16.67 1.53 3.68
C THR A 70 -17.24 1.71 2.27
N TRP A 71 -17.63 0.62 1.63
CA TRP A 71 -18.37 0.69 0.39
C TRP A 71 -19.87 0.94 0.67
N ASP A 72 -20.32 2.11 0.28
CA ASP A 72 -21.73 2.47 0.19
C ASP A 72 -22.06 2.96 -1.23
N GLU A 73 -23.30 3.30 -1.49
CA GLU A 73 -23.73 3.77 -2.80
C GLU A 73 -23.07 5.10 -3.20
N ALA A 74 -22.84 5.99 -2.23
CA ALA A 74 -22.14 7.25 -2.46
C ALA A 74 -20.69 7.02 -2.86
N SER A 75 -20.00 6.10 -2.21
CA SER A 75 -18.62 5.69 -2.54
C SER A 75 -18.53 5.09 -3.94
N ARG A 76 -19.47 4.20 -4.32
CA ARG A 76 -19.54 3.61 -5.67
C ARG A 76 -19.76 4.67 -6.74
N THR A 77 -20.71 5.56 -6.51
CA THR A 77 -20.97 6.67 -7.43
C THR A 77 -19.76 7.60 -7.54
N SER A 78 -19.10 7.90 -6.42
CA SER A 78 -17.96 8.83 -6.39
C SER A 78 -16.73 8.29 -7.12
N VAL A 79 -16.41 6.99 -6.98
CA VAL A 79 -15.27 6.37 -7.68
C VAL A 79 -15.50 6.32 -9.19
N ILE A 80 -16.71 5.98 -9.63
CA ILE A 80 -17.06 5.99 -11.07
C ILE A 80 -16.91 7.41 -11.64
N LYS A 81 -17.47 8.42 -10.96
CA LYS A 81 -17.36 9.82 -11.38
C LYS A 81 -15.90 10.30 -11.42
N ALA A 82 -15.08 9.89 -10.46
CA ALA A 82 -13.66 10.22 -10.45
C ALA A 82 -12.92 9.57 -11.62
N ALA A 83 -13.20 8.31 -11.92
CA ALA A 83 -12.63 7.61 -13.08
C ALA A 83 -12.99 8.26 -14.40
N GLU A 84 -14.28 8.58 -14.60
CA GLU A 84 -14.73 9.28 -15.81
C GLU A 84 -14.09 10.66 -15.96
N THR A 85 -13.97 11.40 -14.85
CA THR A 85 -13.33 12.73 -14.86
C THR A 85 -11.85 12.61 -15.23
N ALA A 86 -11.15 11.63 -14.65
CA ALA A 86 -9.75 11.39 -14.94
C ALA A 86 -9.56 10.93 -16.41
N MET A 87 -10.42 10.03 -16.90
CA MET A 87 -10.33 9.56 -18.27
C MET A 87 -10.62 10.67 -19.29
N ARG A 88 -11.59 11.57 -19.00
CA ARG A 88 -11.83 12.75 -19.84
C ARG A 88 -10.63 13.70 -19.87
N ALA A 89 -9.93 13.90 -18.76
CA ALA A 89 -8.71 14.71 -18.74
C ALA A 89 -7.54 14.02 -19.46
N TYR A 90 -7.45 12.71 -19.37
CA TYR A 90 -6.39 11.90 -19.96
C TYR A 90 -6.50 11.79 -21.48
N ALA A 91 -7.70 11.58 -22.02
CA ALA A 91 -7.98 11.29 -23.42
C ALA A 91 -7.95 12.55 -24.31
N HIS A 92 -6.79 13.23 -24.36
CA HIS A 92 -6.55 14.44 -25.14
C HIS A 92 -5.17 14.41 -25.82
N PRO A 93 -4.97 13.50 -26.81
CA PRO A 93 -3.69 13.37 -27.51
C PRO A 93 -3.28 14.62 -28.31
N GLU A 94 -4.22 15.49 -28.60
CA GLU A 94 -4.01 16.74 -29.36
C GLU A 94 -3.41 17.87 -28.52
N LEU A 95 -3.42 17.77 -27.19
CA LEU A 95 -2.89 18.81 -26.31
C LEU A 95 -1.37 18.74 -26.25
N ASP A 96 -0.75 19.89 -26.00
CA ASP A 96 0.66 19.93 -25.61
C ASP A 96 0.87 19.35 -24.19
N GLN A 97 2.08 18.84 -23.92
CA GLN A 97 2.44 18.19 -22.68
C GLN A 97 2.09 19.04 -21.44
N LYS A 98 2.34 20.34 -21.47
CA LYS A 98 2.13 21.22 -20.31
C LYS A 98 0.65 21.38 -19.98
N THR A 99 -0.17 21.62 -21.02
CA THR A 99 -1.62 21.79 -20.87
C THR A 99 -2.28 20.50 -20.42
N TRP A 100 -1.94 19.39 -21.06
CA TRP A 100 -2.42 18.06 -20.68
C TRP A 100 -2.04 17.71 -19.23
N TRP A 101 -0.76 17.90 -18.87
CA TRP A 101 -0.25 17.59 -17.55
C TRP A 101 -0.95 18.39 -16.44
N ALA A 102 -1.19 19.67 -16.66
CA ALA A 102 -1.91 20.51 -15.70
C ALA A 102 -3.34 20.02 -15.41
N ALA A 103 -3.98 19.37 -16.38
CA ALA A 103 -5.31 18.80 -16.22
C ALA A 103 -5.30 17.42 -15.54
N VAL A 104 -4.30 16.59 -15.84
CA VAL A 104 -4.25 15.19 -15.39
C VAL A 104 -3.59 15.05 -14.00
N GLN A 105 -2.48 15.75 -13.76
CA GLN A 105 -1.70 15.65 -12.53
C GLN A 105 -2.53 15.73 -11.24
N PRO A 106 -3.48 16.67 -11.09
CA PRO A 106 -4.27 16.79 -9.86
C PRO A 106 -5.16 15.57 -9.57
N LEU A 107 -5.40 14.72 -10.56
CA LEU A 107 -6.28 13.56 -10.48
C LEU A 107 -5.51 12.27 -10.14
N LEU A 108 -4.18 12.32 -10.16
CA LEU A 108 -3.29 11.18 -9.93
C LEU A 108 -2.91 11.02 -8.46
N THR A 109 -2.53 9.80 -8.09
CA THR A 109 -1.74 9.57 -6.87
C THR A 109 -0.35 10.17 -7.04
N GLN A 110 0.38 10.39 -5.94
CA GLN A 110 1.74 10.94 -6.00
C GLN A 110 2.68 10.03 -6.82
N GLN A 111 2.57 8.72 -6.66
CA GLN A 111 3.36 7.77 -7.45
C GLN A 111 3.02 7.85 -8.94
N ALA A 112 1.73 7.78 -9.27
CA ALA A 112 1.29 7.91 -10.66
C ALA A 112 1.70 9.25 -11.27
N ALA A 113 1.66 10.34 -10.52
CA ALA A 113 2.14 11.63 -11.00
C ALA A 113 3.64 11.60 -11.35
N THR A 114 4.45 10.83 -10.63
CA THR A 114 5.86 10.63 -11.00
C THR A 114 5.98 9.80 -12.28
N ASP A 115 5.25 8.69 -12.36
CA ASP A 115 5.32 7.73 -13.47
C ASP A 115 4.83 8.35 -14.80
N TYR A 116 3.76 9.14 -14.75
CA TYR A 116 3.17 9.78 -15.95
C TYR A 116 3.78 11.15 -16.30
N SER A 117 4.68 11.70 -15.50
CA SER A 117 5.25 13.06 -15.72
C SER A 117 5.95 13.22 -17.07
N TYR A 118 6.48 12.15 -17.63
CA TYR A 118 7.20 12.13 -18.91
C TYR A 118 6.34 11.62 -20.07
N LEU A 119 5.09 11.21 -19.82
CA LEU A 119 4.21 10.73 -20.87
C LEU A 119 3.89 11.87 -21.85
N GLN A 120 4.07 11.60 -23.15
CA GLN A 120 3.65 12.52 -24.19
C GLN A 120 2.18 12.24 -24.55
N PRO A 121 1.28 13.22 -24.52
CA PRO A 121 -0.13 12.99 -24.84
C PRO A 121 -0.35 12.34 -26.21
N SER A 122 0.49 12.64 -27.17
CA SER A 122 0.41 12.11 -28.55
C SER A 122 0.50 10.58 -28.67
N VAL A 123 0.96 9.88 -27.63
CA VAL A 123 0.95 8.41 -27.61
C VAL A 123 -0.35 7.80 -27.08
N ILE A 124 -1.26 8.64 -26.58
CA ILE A 124 -2.57 8.20 -26.10
C ILE A 124 -3.49 8.04 -27.33
N THR A 125 -4.07 6.86 -27.45
CA THR A 125 -4.92 6.52 -28.61
C THR A 125 -6.36 6.99 -28.43
N ALA A 126 -6.89 6.95 -27.20
CA ALA A 126 -8.21 7.43 -26.86
C ALA A 126 -8.31 8.97 -26.97
N LYS A 127 -9.40 9.47 -27.58
CA LYS A 127 -9.69 10.89 -27.77
C LYS A 127 -10.92 11.37 -27.00
N LYS A 128 -11.78 10.45 -26.59
CA LYS A 128 -13.00 10.80 -25.85
C LYS A 128 -13.57 9.60 -25.09
N VAL A 129 -14.24 9.90 -24.00
CA VAL A 129 -15.09 8.94 -23.27
C VAL A 129 -16.42 8.82 -24.03
N THR A 130 -16.87 7.59 -24.30
CA THR A 130 -18.06 7.32 -25.12
C THR A 130 -19.27 6.85 -24.32
N GLY A 131 -19.09 6.49 -23.03
CA GLY A 131 -20.17 5.99 -22.19
C GLY A 131 -19.87 6.15 -20.70
N ALA A 132 -20.80 5.67 -19.88
CA ALA A 132 -20.67 5.66 -18.43
C ALA A 132 -19.62 4.64 -17.96
N GLY A 133 -18.87 4.98 -16.92
CA GLY A 133 -17.95 4.08 -16.27
C GLY A 133 -18.68 3.00 -15.49
N LYS A 134 -18.03 1.84 -15.31
CA LYS A 134 -18.55 0.69 -14.58
C LYS A 134 -17.54 0.27 -13.52
N LEU A 135 -17.93 0.27 -12.25
CA LEU A 135 -17.14 -0.31 -11.18
C LEU A 135 -17.13 -1.84 -11.33
N VAL A 136 -15.94 -2.44 -11.46
CA VAL A 136 -15.77 -3.87 -11.69
C VAL A 136 -15.12 -4.60 -10.51
N ASP A 137 -14.44 -3.86 -9.63
CA ASP A 137 -13.90 -4.41 -8.38
C ASP A 137 -14.02 -3.37 -7.25
N ASP A 138 -14.66 -3.78 -6.16
CA ASP A 138 -14.84 -3.07 -4.89
C ASP A 138 -14.45 -3.94 -3.68
N SER A 139 -13.55 -4.91 -3.88
CA SER A 139 -13.09 -5.82 -2.83
C SER A 139 -12.35 -5.11 -1.68
N SER A 140 -11.72 -3.97 -1.96
CA SER A 140 -11.05 -3.12 -0.97
C SER A 140 -11.71 -1.75 -0.90
N ALA A 141 -12.10 -1.31 0.30
CA ALA A 141 -12.69 0.02 0.47
C ALA A 141 -11.73 1.19 0.18
N TYR A 142 -10.44 0.92 -0.01
CA TYR A 142 -9.40 1.89 -0.38
C TYR A 142 -9.08 1.90 -1.87
N VAL A 143 -9.51 0.88 -2.61
CA VAL A 143 -9.19 0.69 -4.04
C VAL A 143 -10.45 0.38 -4.80
N GLY A 144 -10.67 1.05 -5.92
CA GLY A 144 -11.73 0.74 -6.87
C GLY A 144 -11.15 0.55 -8.26
N ILE A 145 -11.64 -0.45 -8.98
CA ILE A 145 -11.28 -0.67 -10.39
C ILE A 145 -12.52 -0.34 -11.24
N VAL A 146 -12.34 0.59 -12.15
CA VAL A 146 -13.42 1.12 -13.01
C VAL A 146 -13.05 0.97 -14.47
N GLU A 147 -13.94 0.35 -15.23
CA GLU A 147 -13.89 0.32 -16.69
C GLU A 147 -14.58 1.55 -17.25
N VAL A 148 -13.91 2.27 -18.14
CA VAL A 148 -14.43 3.47 -18.81
C VAL A 148 -14.37 3.27 -20.32
N PRO A 149 -15.51 3.26 -21.02
CA PRO A 149 -15.54 3.12 -22.48
C PRO A 149 -15.07 4.40 -23.16
N THR A 150 -14.21 4.21 -24.15
CA THR A 150 -13.66 5.28 -25.00
C THR A 150 -13.88 4.96 -26.47
N ASP A 151 -13.49 5.86 -27.35
CA ASP A 151 -13.50 5.63 -28.80
C ASP A 151 -12.39 4.69 -29.28
N ASP A 152 -11.46 4.32 -28.40
CA ASP A 152 -10.36 3.38 -28.64
C ASP A 152 -10.59 2.01 -27.95
N GLY A 153 -11.69 1.83 -27.23
CA GLY A 153 -12.00 0.65 -26.46
C GLY A 153 -12.23 0.95 -24.98
N ILE A 154 -12.18 -0.09 -24.15
CA ILE A 154 -12.44 0.02 -22.71
C ILE A 154 -11.10 0.20 -21.98
N TYR A 155 -10.94 1.36 -21.35
CA TYR A 155 -9.82 1.61 -20.43
C TYR A 155 -10.18 1.13 -19.03
N THR A 156 -9.24 0.45 -18.38
CA THR A 156 -9.36 0.06 -16.97
C THR A 156 -8.55 1.02 -16.10
N LEU A 157 -9.23 1.68 -15.16
CA LEU A 157 -8.61 2.61 -14.23
C LEU A 157 -8.57 1.99 -12.83
N ILE A 158 -7.42 2.09 -12.17
CA ILE A 158 -7.26 1.75 -10.75
C ILE A 158 -7.22 3.07 -9.98
N LEU A 159 -8.14 3.22 -9.03
CA LEU A 159 -8.25 4.41 -8.19
C LEU A 159 -8.04 4.05 -6.72
N ASN A 160 -7.42 4.97 -5.99
CA ASN A 160 -7.14 4.82 -4.57
C ASN A 160 -7.66 6.02 -3.79
N ARG A 161 -8.07 5.78 -2.54
CA ARG A 161 -8.32 6.82 -1.53
C ARG A 161 -7.59 6.49 -0.23
N SER A 162 -7.19 7.51 0.52
CA SER A 162 -6.45 7.34 1.79
C SER A 162 -7.35 7.26 3.03
N ALA A 163 -8.61 7.71 2.93
CA ALA A 163 -9.59 7.71 4.02
C ALA A 163 -11.01 7.75 3.44
N ALA A 164 -12.02 7.59 4.30
CA ALA A 164 -13.44 7.59 3.91
C ALA A 164 -13.84 8.84 3.10
N ASN A 165 -13.40 10.02 3.54
CA ASN A 165 -13.72 11.30 2.93
C ASN A 165 -12.63 11.83 2.00
N ALA A 166 -11.56 11.05 1.74
CA ALA A 166 -10.50 11.45 0.85
C ALA A 166 -10.94 11.33 -0.63
N PRO A 167 -10.46 12.22 -1.50
CA PRO A 167 -10.76 12.13 -2.92
C PRO A 167 -10.13 10.88 -3.54
N TRP A 168 -10.84 10.27 -4.48
CA TRP A 168 -10.30 9.21 -5.31
C TRP A 168 -9.23 9.75 -6.27
N LYS A 169 -8.09 9.08 -6.33
CA LYS A 169 -6.95 9.39 -7.19
C LYS A 169 -6.59 8.21 -8.06
N VAL A 170 -6.30 8.44 -9.32
CA VAL A 170 -5.89 7.37 -10.23
C VAL A 170 -4.45 6.97 -9.96
N SER A 171 -4.23 5.69 -9.79
CA SER A 171 -2.89 5.09 -9.71
C SER A 171 -2.44 4.47 -11.03
N ARG A 172 -3.38 4.07 -11.90
CA ARG A 172 -3.06 3.49 -13.21
C ARG A 172 -4.18 3.70 -14.22
N PHE A 173 -3.78 4.01 -15.47
CA PHE A 173 -4.60 3.84 -16.66
C PHE A 173 -4.07 2.62 -17.43
N THR A 174 -4.95 1.69 -17.74
CA THR A 174 -4.63 0.51 -18.56
C THR A 174 -5.43 0.62 -19.85
N PRO A 175 -4.78 0.76 -21.00
CA PRO A 175 -5.48 0.78 -22.30
C PRO A 175 -6.14 -0.56 -22.59
N PRO A 176 -7.08 -0.62 -23.56
CA PRO A 176 -7.61 -1.89 -24.03
C PRO A 176 -6.47 -2.77 -24.60
N GLU A 177 -6.63 -4.10 -24.46
CA GLU A 177 -5.71 -5.03 -25.12
C GLU A 177 -5.88 -4.89 -26.63
N GLU A 178 -4.76 -4.81 -27.36
CA GLU A 178 -4.80 -4.84 -28.81
C GLU A 178 -5.38 -6.19 -29.26
N ALA A 179 -6.41 -6.14 -30.10
CA ALA A 179 -6.93 -7.36 -30.72
C ALA A 179 -5.93 -7.87 -31.74
N ASP A 180 -5.35 -9.05 -31.50
CA ASP A 180 -4.47 -9.76 -32.44
C ASP A 180 -5.20 -10.12 -33.74
#